data_552f7b2bc2e15c831a6ad52b0e349755
#
_entry.id   552f7b2bc2e15c831a6ad52b0e349755
#
_cell.length_a   1.000
_cell.length_b   1.000
_cell.length_c   1.000
_cell.angle_alpha   90.00
_cell.angle_beta   90.00
_cell.angle_gamma   90.00
#
_symmetry.space_group_name_H-M   'P 1'
#
loop_
_entity.id
_entity.type
_entity.pdbx_description
1 polymer ?
#
loop_
_entity_poly.entity_id
_entity_poly.type
_entity_poly.pdbx_seq_one_letter_code
_entity_poly.pdbx_strand_id
1 'polypeptide(L)'
;MRGIIWGKNIERARDRFEMLIEDYAWIKIKPIRVIKSRNEFLVEFENGDKWKAIEASERKLGQRSNIALVDIEVDEDIVACIIKPANSMPPYNALSYFSL
;
A
#
# COMPACT_ATOMS: atom_id res chain seq x y z
N MET A 1 4.14 2.16 11.92
CA MET A 1 4.48 2.42 10.51
C MET A 1 3.22 2.31 9.67
N ARG A 2 3.08 3.16 8.68
CA ARG A 2 1.94 3.20 7.78
C ARG A 2 2.41 3.00 6.34
N GLY A 3 1.85 2.00 5.65
CA GLY A 3 2.20 1.70 4.27
C GLY A 3 0.99 1.75 3.34
N ILE A 4 1.22 2.02 2.07
CA ILE A 4 0.19 1.99 1.04
C ILE A 4 0.69 1.15 -0.14
N ILE A 5 -0.19 0.25 -0.59
CA ILE A 5 0.02 -0.52 -1.82
C ILE A 5 -0.79 0.19 -2.92
N TRP A 6 -0.09 0.60 -3.97
CA TRP A 6 -0.69 1.31 -5.10
C TRP A 6 -0.73 0.38 -6.30
N GLY A 7 -1.90 -0.12 -6.66
CA GLY A 7 -2.09 -1.00 -7.80
C GLY A 7 -2.54 -0.25 -9.04
N LYS A 8 -2.21 -0.77 -10.21
CA LYS A 8 -2.71 -0.24 -11.48
C LYS A 8 -4.24 -0.29 -11.52
N ASN A 9 -4.81 -1.34 -10.92
CA ASN A 9 -6.24 -1.48 -10.69
C ASN A 9 -6.44 -2.12 -9.33
N ILE A 10 -7.67 -2.20 -8.89
CA ILE A 10 -7.96 -2.69 -7.53
C ILE A 10 -7.65 -4.18 -7.38
N GLU A 11 -7.78 -4.99 -8.42
CA GLU A 11 -7.47 -6.42 -8.38
C GLU A 11 -5.97 -6.65 -8.15
N ARG A 12 -5.12 -5.88 -8.80
CA ARG A 12 -3.67 -5.99 -8.61
C ARG A 12 -3.27 -5.50 -7.21
N ALA A 13 -3.91 -4.43 -6.73
CA ALA A 13 -3.70 -3.95 -5.37
C ALA A 13 -4.10 -5.03 -4.36
N ARG A 14 -5.24 -5.67 -4.55
CA ARG A 14 -5.72 -6.76 -3.69
C ARG A 14 -4.74 -7.93 -3.68
N ASP A 15 -4.25 -8.34 -4.84
CA ASP A 15 -3.34 -9.48 -4.94
C ASP A 15 -2.05 -9.22 -4.17
N ARG A 16 -1.49 -8.03 -4.29
CA ARG A 16 -0.30 -7.67 -3.51
C ARG A 16 -0.61 -7.55 -2.02
N PHE A 17 -1.80 -7.07 -1.67
CA PHE A 17 -2.26 -6.99 -0.29
C PHE A 17 -2.32 -8.38 0.37
N GLU A 18 -2.86 -9.37 -0.32
CA GLU A 18 -2.90 -10.74 0.18
C GLU A 18 -1.49 -11.29 0.38
N MET A 19 -0.57 -10.99 -0.53
CA MET A 19 0.83 -11.39 -0.40
C MET A 19 1.49 -10.71 0.80
N LEU A 20 1.15 -9.45 1.07
CA LEU A 20 1.69 -8.73 2.22
C LEU A 20 1.32 -9.41 3.53
N ILE A 21 0.07 -9.85 3.65
CA ILE A 21 -0.38 -10.56 4.84
C ILE A 21 0.39 -11.86 5.01
N GLU A 22 0.65 -12.58 3.93
CA GLU A 22 1.46 -13.79 3.95
C GLU A 22 2.91 -13.49 4.36
N ASP A 23 3.48 -12.39 3.86
CA ASP A 23 4.84 -11.97 4.22
C ASP A 23 4.94 -11.72 5.73
N TYR A 24 3.95 -11.04 6.31
CA TYR A 24 3.92 -10.82 7.75
C TYR A 24 3.76 -12.12 8.53
N ALA A 25 3.00 -13.08 8.01
CA ALA A 25 2.84 -14.38 8.63
C ALA A 25 4.17 -15.13 8.72
N TRP A 26 5.03 -14.98 7.72
CA TRP A 26 6.37 -15.58 7.72
C TRP A 26 7.24 -15.10 8.88
N ILE A 27 7.09 -13.83 9.26
CA ILE A 27 7.81 -13.28 10.43
C ILE A 27 6.96 -13.32 11.70
N LYS A 28 5.87 -14.09 11.67
CA LYS A 28 5.00 -14.37 12.81
C LYS A 28 4.33 -13.14 13.41
N ILE A 29 4.01 -12.17 12.57
CA ILE A 29 3.22 -11.00 12.95
C ILE A 29 1.80 -11.18 12.40
N LYS A 30 0.82 -11.19 13.29
CA LYS A 30 -0.57 -11.48 12.93
C LYS A 30 -1.38 -10.21 12.68
N PRO A 31 -2.33 -10.26 11.73
CA PRO A 31 -3.27 -9.17 11.59
C PRO A 31 -4.27 -9.20 12.74
N ILE A 32 -4.57 -8.02 13.30
CA ILE A 32 -5.61 -7.88 14.32
C ILE A 32 -6.89 -7.32 13.76
N ARG A 33 -6.83 -6.74 12.56
CA ARG A 33 -8.00 -6.20 11.88
C ARG A 33 -7.77 -6.20 10.39
N VAL A 34 -8.73 -6.73 9.62
CA VAL A 34 -8.70 -6.73 8.16
C VAL A 34 -10.05 -6.24 7.67
N ILE A 35 -10.04 -5.22 6.81
CA ILE A 35 -11.25 -4.69 6.18
C ILE A 35 -11.07 -4.80 4.68
N LYS A 36 -12.04 -5.43 4.02
CA LYS A 36 -12.06 -5.57 2.56
C LYS A 36 -13.32 -4.92 2.03
N SER A 37 -13.17 -3.92 1.21
CA SER A 37 -14.28 -3.26 0.55
C SER A 37 -14.08 -3.29 -0.97
N ARG A 38 -15.05 -2.75 -1.71
CA ARG A 38 -14.98 -2.74 -3.17
C ARG A 38 -13.76 -1.98 -3.71
N ASN A 39 -13.38 -0.88 -3.06
CA ASN A 39 -12.40 0.05 -3.58
C ASN A 39 -11.14 0.18 -2.71
N GLU A 40 -11.07 -0.53 -1.58
CA GLU A 40 -10.01 -0.32 -0.62
C GLU A 40 -9.85 -1.53 0.29
N PHE A 41 -8.62 -1.88 0.60
CA PHE A 41 -8.29 -2.95 1.54
C PHE A 41 -7.44 -2.36 2.65
N LEU A 42 -7.72 -2.74 3.89
CA LEU A 42 -7.02 -2.24 5.07
C LEU A 42 -6.62 -3.41 5.95
N VAL A 43 -5.42 -3.35 6.50
CA VAL A 43 -4.98 -4.32 7.51
C VAL A 43 -4.19 -3.58 8.59
N GLU A 44 -4.43 -3.99 9.83
CA GLU A 44 -3.70 -3.52 10.98
C GLU A 44 -3.08 -4.74 11.67
N PHE A 45 -1.78 -4.68 11.91
CA PHE A 45 -1.03 -5.79 12.50
C PHE A 45 -0.80 -5.56 13.98
N GLU A 46 -0.53 -6.65 14.71
CA GLU A 46 -0.33 -6.61 16.16
C GLU A 46 0.87 -5.77 16.60
N ASN A 47 1.84 -5.56 15.71
CA ASN A 47 3.00 -4.70 15.97
C ASN A 47 2.74 -3.21 15.75
N GLY A 48 1.52 -2.83 15.37
CA GLY A 48 1.14 -1.44 15.12
C GLY A 48 1.23 -1.01 13.67
N ASP A 49 1.76 -1.84 12.78
CA ASP A 49 1.83 -1.50 11.36
C ASP A 49 0.44 -1.50 10.73
N LYS A 50 0.18 -0.49 9.90
CA LYS A 50 -1.09 -0.34 9.18
C LYS A 50 -0.82 -0.23 7.70
N TRP A 51 -1.54 -0.99 6.91
CA TRP A 51 -1.41 -0.99 5.47
C TRP A 51 -2.75 -0.81 4.79
N LYS A 52 -2.73 -0.11 3.68
CA LYS A 52 -3.87 0.12 2.81
C LYS A 52 -3.50 -0.28 1.40
N ALA A 53 -4.43 -0.88 0.65
CA ALA A 53 -4.23 -1.18 -0.76
C ALA A 53 -5.33 -0.49 -1.55
N ILE A 54 -4.95 0.30 -2.53
CA ILE A 54 -5.86 1.12 -3.34
C ILE A 54 -5.41 1.14 -4.80
N GLU A 55 -6.33 1.53 -5.67
CA GLU A 55 -6.00 1.80 -7.06
C GLU A 55 -5.28 3.14 -7.16
N ALA A 56 -4.18 3.17 -7.89
CA ALA A 56 -3.44 4.41 -8.14
C ALA A 56 -4.21 5.26 -9.16
N SER A 57 -4.60 6.45 -8.77
CA SER A 57 -5.29 7.38 -9.66
C SER A 57 -5.09 8.82 -9.20
N GLU A 58 -5.38 9.75 -10.10
CA GLU A 58 -5.31 11.19 -9.80
C GLU A 58 -6.28 11.62 -8.71
N ARG A 59 -7.30 10.80 -8.45
CA ARG A 59 -8.31 11.10 -7.43
C ARG A 59 -7.87 10.75 -6.01
N LYS A 60 -6.69 10.14 -5.86
CA LYS A 60 -6.19 9.67 -4.57
C LYS A 60 -5.27 10.67 -3.88
N LEU A 61 -5.55 11.96 -4.03
CA LEU A 61 -4.85 13.01 -3.30
C LEU A 61 -5.16 12.91 -1.79
N GLY A 62 -4.22 13.37 -0.97
CA GLY A 62 -4.41 13.41 0.48
C GLY A 62 -4.00 12.15 1.22
N GLN A 63 -3.53 11.13 0.53
CA GLN A 63 -3.00 9.92 1.17
C GLN A 63 -1.62 10.23 1.78
N ARG A 64 -1.28 9.57 2.89
CA ARG A 64 0.03 9.73 3.53
C ARG A 64 0.56 8.40 4.02
N SER A 65 1.86 8.17 3.79
CA SER A 65 2.49 6.92 4.23
C SER A 65 3.98 7.09 4.48
N ASN A 66 4.55 6.11 5.19
CA ASN A 66 6.00 5.95 5.38
C ASN A 66 6.59 5.09 4.27
N ILE A 67 5.82 4.11 3.78
CA ILE A 67 6.26 3.15 2.77
C ILE A 67 5.21 3.09 1.67
N ALA A 68 5.67 3.10 0.43
CA ALA A 68 4.84 2.88 -0.74
C ALA A 68 5.32 1.65 -1.49
N LEU A 69 4.41 0.72 -1.74
CA LEU A 69 4.63 -0.39 -2.67
C LEU A 69 3.85 -0.06 -3.93
N VAL A 70 4.56 0.10 -5.03
CA VAL A 70 3.99 0.61 -6.28
C VAL A 70 4.03 -0.46 -7.36
N ASP A 71 2.87 -0.75 -7.93
CA ASP A 71 2.76 -1.66 -9.07
C ASP A 71 3.54 -1.08 -10.24
N ILE A 72 4.41 -1.88 -10.86
CA ILE A 72 5.21 -1.43 -12.01
C ILE A 72 4.36 -1.00 -13.19
N GLU A 73 3.09 -1.38 -13.23
CA GLU A 73 2.15 -1.01 -14.30
C GLU A 73 1.55 0.39 -14.10
N VAL A 74 1.81 1.04 -12.97
CA VAL A 74 1.31 2.40 -12.71
C VAL A 74 2.07 3.42 -13.56
N ASP A 75 1.35 4.37 -14.16
CA ASP A 75 1.95 5.43 -14.96
C ASP A 75 2.93 6.28 -14.14
N GLU A 76 4.05 6.64 -14.75
CA GLU A 76 5.08 7.44 -14.08
C GLU A 76 4.57 8.80 -13.62
N ASP A 77 3.63 9.39 -14.36
CA ASP A 77 3.05 10.67 -13.98
C ASP A 77 2.29 10.57 -12.66
N ILE A 78 1.56 9.47 -12.45
CA ILE A 78 0.85 9.22 -11.20
C ILE A 78 1.85 8.99 -10.07
N VAL A 79 2.92 8.24 -10.34
CA VAL A 79 3.97 8.03 -9.34
C VAL A 79 4.57 9.35 -8.90
N ALA A 80 4.93 10.21 -9.86
CA ALA A 80 5.58 11.48 -9.56
C ALA A 80 4.65 12.49 -8.87
N CYS A 81 3.39 12.58 -9.32
CA CYS A 81 2.47 13.64 -8.89
C CYS A 81 1.58 13.25 -7.71
N ILE A 82 1.33 11.96 -7.51
CA ILE A 82 0.38 11.47 -6.49
C ILE A 82 1.08 10.62 -5.44
N ILE A 83 1.85 9.62 -5.87
CA ILE A 83 2.41 8.63 -4.96
C ILE A 83 3.61 9.17 -4.17
N LYS A 84 4.59 9.76 -4.85
CA LYS A 84 5.76 10.31 -4.16
C LYS A 84 5.39 11.39 -3.15
N PRO A 85 4.52 12.36 -3.47
CA PRO A 85 4.08 13.32 -2.47
C PRO A 85 3.34 12.70 -1.30
N ALA A 86 2.56 11.65 -1.52
CA ALA A 86 1.85 10.94 -0.47
C ALA A 86 2.80 10.18 0.46
N ASN A 87 3.93 9.70 -0.05
CA ASN A 87 4.90 8.92 0.71
C ASN A 87 5.91 9.82 1.41
N SER A 88 5.43 10.66 2.32
CA SER A 88 6.21 11.74 2.93
C SER A 88 6.17 11.78 4.45
N MET A 89 5.66 10.74 5.11
CA MET A 89 5.58 10.73 6.58
C MET A 89 6.94 10.46 7.23
N PRO A 90 7.36 11.27 8.23
CA PRO A 90 8.56 10.96 8.99
C PRO A 90 8.33 9.71 9.87
N PRO A 91 9.39 9.06 10.38
CA PRO A 91 10.78 9.49 10.33
C PRO A 91 11.53 9.14 9.05
N TYR A 92 10.98 8.25 8.22
CA TYR A 92 11.59 7.91 6.94
C TYR A 92 10.49 7.57 5.94
N ASN A 93 10.83 7.65 4.67
CA ASN A 93 9.95 7.21 3.62
C ASN A 93 10.73 6.33 2.64
N ALA A 94 10.10 5.27 2.21
CA ALA A 94 10.68 4.32 1.26
C ALA A 94 9.65 4.01 0.18
N LEU A 95 10.11 3.85 -1.05
CA LEU A 95 9.26 3.49 -2.17
C LEU A 95 9.89 2.31 -2.89
N SER A 96 9.12 1.26 -3.09
CA SER A 96 9.55 0.06 -3.80
C SER A 96 8.51 -0.31 -4.84
N TYR A 97 8.94 -0.96 -5.91
CA TYR A 97 8.05 -1.43 -6.95
C TYR A 97 7.80 -2.93 -6.80
N PHE A 98 6.62 -3.37 -7.24
CA PHE A 98 6.31 -4.79 -7.29
C PHE A 98 5.74 -5.14 -8.66
N SER A 99 5.90 -6.41 -9.05
CA SER A 99 5.25 -6.98 -10.22
C SER A 99 4.52 -8.26 -9.81
N LEU A 100 3.47 -8.55 -10.54
CA LEU A 100 2.65 -9.74 -10.29
C LEU A 100 2.71 -10.69 -11.48
#